data_d04697a5a0a31953e461469cb8233c4b
#
_entry.id   d04697a5a0a31953e461469cb8233c4b
#
_cell.length_a   1.000
_cell.length_b   1.000
_cell.length_c   1.000
_cell.angle_alpha   90.00
_cell.angle_beta   90.00
_cell.angle_gamma   90.00
#
_symmetry.space_group_name_H-M   'P 1'
#
loop_
_entity.id
_entity.type
_entity.pdbx_description
1 polymer ?
#
loop_
_entity_poly.entity_id
_entity_poly.type
_entity_poly.pdbx_seq_one_letter_code
_entity_poly.pdbx_strand_id
1 'polypeptide(L)'
;MRYIIPVLSILFFACGENKEPMIEVLQSIETSKIEPPKSLMQLYYDKHNQDSLYSISKGTVSNGKLSNAVLFPPKGNNYNYFSEQSYLKGRAFVNSEVKDILLDALASLENIVPNQQFQIMEIAHEHGGELWPHRTHQKGTSVDFMLPKMKEGKVDYSLDQKGISHYFLNTNNNGVYDDSDGVKINFESTAKEILALNKAAILNGWKIKKVILKIELLDDLFKTPSGKKLKQLKIYFAKSLTKKVNEVHDDHFHIDFEKK
;
A
#
# COMPACT_ATOMS: atom_id res chain seq x y z
N MET A 1 -44.94 -43.59 40.03
CA MET A 1 -44.08 -43.84 41.18
C MET A 1 -43.28 -42.60 41.47
N ARG A 2 -43.66 -41.88 42.54
CA ARG A 2 -42.94 -40.64 42.98
C ARG A 2 -42.00 -41.05 44.10
N TYR A 3 -40.70 -40.78 43.96
CA TYR A 3 -39.75 -40.93 45.06
C TYR A 3 -39.50 -39.55 45.67
N ILE A 4 -39.81 -39.43 46.96
CA ILE A 4 -39.54 -38.28 47.82
C ILE A 4 -38.18 -38.57 48.50
N ILE A 5 -37.25 -37.66 48.38
CA ILE A 5 -35.95 -37.69 49.09
C ILE A 5 -36.02 -36.64 50.21
N PRO A 6 -35.76 -36.99 51.47
CA PRO A 6 -35.85 -36.05 52.57
C PRO A 6 -34.62 -35.09 52.62
N VAL A 7 -34.93 -33.85 52.93
CA VAL A 7 -33.92 -32.78 53.18
C VAL A 7 -33.39 -32.96 54.59
N LEU A 8 -32.09 -33.21 54.72
CA LEU A 8 -31.38 -33.23 55.98
C LEU A 8 -30.77 -31.84 56.23
N SER A 9 -31.37 -31.09 57.16
CA SER A 9 -30.82 -29.81 57.62
C SER A 9 -29.69 -30.04 58.62
N ILE A 10 -28.48 -29.65 58.26
CA ILE A 10 -27.34 -29.61 59.19
C ILE A 10 -27.08 -28.14 59.53
N LEU A 11 -27.32 -27.79 60.76
CA LEU A 11 -26.93 -26.53 61.40
C LEU A 11 -25.45 -26.61 61.74
N PHE A 12 -24.60 -25.76 61.13
CA PHE A 12 -23.26 -25.51 61.57
C PHE A 12 -23.17 -24.13 62.24
N PHE A 13 -22.71 -24.16 63.48
CA PHE A 13 -22.39 -22.98 64.27
C PHE A 13 -21.26 -22.19 63.66
N ALA A 14 -21.43 -20.89 63.65
CA ALA A 14 -20.44 -19.93 63.27
C ALA A 14 -19.33 -19.84 64.33
N CYS A 15 -18.09 -20.08 63.93
CA CYS A 15 -16.93 -19.55 64.62
C CYS A 15 -16.27 -18.54 63.68
N GLY A 16 -16.21 -17.28 64.11
CA GLY A 16 -15.69 -16.18 63.31
C GLY A 16 -14.17 -16.25 63.21
N GLU A 17 -13.72 -16.28 62.00
CA GLU A 17 -12.36 -15.85 61.64
C GLU A 17 -12.46 -14.86 60.47
N ASN A 18 -11.94 -13.66 60.71
CA ASN A 18 -11.79 -12.63 59.69
C ASN A 18 -10.89 -13.18 58.55
N LYS A 19 -11.48 -13.62 57.47
CA LYS A 19 -10.84 -13.81 56.19
C LYS A 19 -11.21 -12.64 55.31
N GLU A 20 -10.30 -11.67 55.16
CA GLU A 20 -10.39 -10.67 54.11
C GLU A 20 -10.55 -11.38 52.78
N PRO A 21 -11.38 -10.83 51.87
CA PRO A 21 -11.72 -11.51 50.62
C PRO A 21 -10.49 -11.49 49.67
N MET A 22 -9.87 -12.64 49.51
CA MET A 22 -8.84 -12.94 48.52
C MET A 22 -9.36 -12.93 47.09
N ILE A 23 -10.54 -12.35 46.87
CA ILE A 23 -11.22 -12.29 45.56
C ILE A 23 -10.97 -10.97 44.82
N GLU A 24 -10.56 -9.91 45.52
CA GLU A 24 -10.33 -8.61 44.88
C GLU A 24 -8.97 -8.46 44.19
N VAL A 25 -7.99 -9.34 44.47
CA VAL A 25 -6.68 -9.29 43.84
C VAL A 25 -6.63 -9.97 42.44
N LEU A 26 -7.65 -10.74 42.07
CA LEU A 26 -7.70 -11.42 40.77
C LEU A 26 -8.44 -10.63 39.67
N GLN A 27 -9.02 -9.47 39.98
CA GLN A 27 -9.71 -8.63 38.99
C GLN A 27 -8.87 -7.49 38.41
N SER A 28 -7.63 -7.32 38.83
CA SER A 28 -6.72 -6.30 38.28
C SER A 28 -5.58 -6.86 37.41
N ILE A 29 -5.67 -8.09 36.95
CA ILE A 29 -4.88 -8.49 35.79
C ILE A 29 -5.64 -7.94 34.58
N GLU A 30 -5.48 -6.62 34.33
CA GLU A 30 -5.68 -6.08 33.00
C GLU A 30 -4.91 -7.01 32.06
N THR A 31 -5.64 -7.72 31.21
CA THR A 31 -5.06 -8.39 30.06
C THR A 31 -4.42 -7.31 29.21
N SER A 32 -3.16 -6.97 29.52
CA SER A 32 -2.35 -6.20 28.61
C SER A 32 -2.41 -6.93 27.28
N LYS A 33 -3.14 -6.36 26.31
CA LYS A 33 -3.13 -6.86 24.95
C LYS A 33 -1.67 -6.89 24.53
N ILE A 34 -1.06 -8.07 24.50
CA ILE A 34 0.27 -8.25 23.96
C ILE A 34 0.13 -7.86 22.48
N GLU A 35 0.56 -6.65 22.14
CA GLU A 35 0.61 -6.23 20.76
C GLU A 35 1.51 -7.20 19.98
N PRO A 36 1.11 -7.64 18.79
CA PRO A 36 1.96 -8.50 17.99
C PRO A 36 3.29 -7.79 17.71
N PRO A 37 4.41 -8.52 17.65
CA PRO A 37 5.71 -7.92 17.42
C PRO A 37 5.70 -7.14 16.10
N LYS A 38 6.30 -5.93 16.10
CA LYS A 38 6.43 -5.09 14.92
C LYS A 38 7.19 -5.82 13.82
N SER A 39 6.74 -5.67 12.56
CA SER A 39 7.49 -6.18 11.41
C SER A 39 8.84 -5.48 11.25
N LEU A 40 9.79 -6.09 10.53
CA LEU A 40 11.09 -5.47 10.24
C LEU A 40 10.92 -4.13 9.49
N MET A 41 9.96 -4.04 8.57
CA MET A 41 9.66 -2.77 7.90
C MET A 41 9.16 -1.71 8.88
N GLN A 42 8.32 -2.07 9.86
CA GLN A 42 7.85 -1.11 10.87
C GLN A 42 9.00 -0.65 11.79
N LEU A 43 9.88 -1.56 12.20
CA LEU A 43 11.06 -1.20 12.98
C LEU A 43 12.01 -0.28 12.20
N TYR A 44 12.18 -0.55 10.91
CA TYR A 44 12.97 0.30 10.01
C TYR A 44 12.34 1.68 9.86
N TYR A 45 11.01 1.74 9.67
CA TYR A 45 10.25 2.99 9.59
C TYR A 45 10.42 3.82 10.85
N ASP A 46 10.17 3.25 12.03
CA ASP A 46 10.26 3.94 13.33
C ASP A 46 11.68 4.52 13.56
N LYS A 47 12.71 3.85 13.05
CA LYS A 47 14.12 4.28 13.19
C LYS A 47 14.52 5.39 12.22
N HIS A 48 13.98 5.39 10.99
CA HIS A 48 14.48 6.25 9.90
C HIS A 48 13.47 7.31 9.46
N ASN A 49 12.25 7.30 9.98
CA ASN A 49 11.29 8.34 9.65
C ASN A 49 11.65 9.65 10.36
N GLN A 50 11.92 10.70 9.56
CA GLN A 50 12.24 12.05 10.04
C GLN A 50 11.27 13.03 9.36
N ASP A 51 10.16 13.31 10.01
CA ASP A 51 9.10 14.18 9.47
C ASP A 51 9.26 15.68 9.85
N SER A 52 10.42 16.10 10.32
CA SER A 52 10.61 17.44 10.91
C SER A 52 10.80 18.58 9.90
N LEU A 53 11.13 18.28 8.65
CA LEU A 53 11.46 19.29 7.63
C LEU A 53 10.79 18.96 6.30
N TYR A 54 10.37 20.01 5.58
CA TYR A 54 9.87 19.85 4.21
C TYR A 54 10.95 19.30 3.26
N SER A 55 10.55 18.34 2.44
CA SER A 55 11.44 17.77 1.44
C SER A 55 11.73 18.74 0.29
N ILE A 56 12.95 18.70 -0.22
CA ILE A 56 13.37 19.49 -1.37
C ILE A 56 13.83 18.55 -2.49
N SER A 57 13.03 18.48 -3.55
CA SER A 57 13.36 17.74 -4.77
C SER A 57 14.04 18.67 -5.78
N LYS A 58 15.28 18.36 -6.20
CA LYS A 58 16.06 19.14 -7.19
C LYS A 58 16.33 18.31 -8.44
N GLY A 59 16.48 18.97 -9.59
CA GLY A 59 16.77 18.33 -10.86
C GLY A 59 15.56 17.67 -11.51
N THR A 60 15.81 16.63 -12.29
CA THR A 60 14.79 15.85 -13.02
C THR A 60 14.54 14.49 -12.33
N VAL A 61 13.52 13.76 -12.76
CA VAL A 61 13.27 12.40 -12.26
C VAL A 61 14.40 11.41 -12.62
N SER A 62 15.21 11.71 -13.62
CA SER A 62 16.33 10.88 -14.12
C SER A 62 17.72 11.49 -13.89
N ASN A 63 17.81 12.65 -13.28
CA ASN A 63 19.03 13.28 -12.80
C ASN A 63 18.65 14.22 -11.67
N GLY A 64 18.38 13.66 -10.50
CA GLY A 64 17.80 14.37 -9.39
C GLY A 64 18.43 14.06 -8.05
N LYS A 65 18.08 14.90 -7.07
CA LYS A 65 18.46 14.77 -5.67
C LYS A 65 17.26 15.05 -4.80
N LEU A 66 17.24 14.44 -3.63
CA LEU A 66 16.22 14.62 -2.59
C LEU A 66 16.92 15.02 -1.29
N SER A 67 16.43 16.06 -0.65
CA SER A 67 16.87 16.47 0.70
C SER A 67 15.67 16.41 1.65
N ASN A 68 15.92 16.10 2.91
CA ASN A 68 14.88 15.93 3.93
C ASN A 68 13.78 14.95 3.46
N ALA A 69 14.21 13.86 2.87
CA ALA A 69 13.28 12.81 2.46
C ALA A 69 12.55 12.23 3.67
N VAL A 70 11.30 11.86 3.48
CA VAL A 70 10.55 11.11 4.48
C VAL A 70 10.38 9.68 4.01
N LEU A 71 10.34 8.74 4.94
CA LEU A 71 10.09 7.35 4.61
C LEU A 71 8.58 7.13 4.46
N PHE A 72 8.13 6.48 3.39
CA PHE A 72 6.72 6.14 3.22
C PHE A 72 6.33 5.04 4.22
N PRO A 73 5.18 5.15 4.93
CA PRO A 73 4.77 4.14 5.89
C PRO A 73 4.62 2.76 5.23
N PRO A 74 5.11 1.67 5.83
CA PRO A 74 5.12 0.35 5.19
C PRO A 74 3.74 -0.27 5.05
N LYS A 75 2.75 0.22 5.82
CA LYS A 75 1.39 -0.33 5.86
C LYS A 75 0.39 0.74 6.30
N GLY A 76 -0.81 0.68 5.73
CA GLY A 76 -2.00 1.41 6.16
C GLY A 76 -3.23 0.52 6.13
N ASN A 77 -4.42 1.12 6.20
CA ASN A 77 -5.68 0.37 6.23
C ASN A 77 -5.91 -0.45 4.95
N ASN A 78 -5.64 0.16 3.80
CA ASN A 78 -5.91 -0.42 2.49
C ASN A 78 -4.68 -0.51 1.59
N TYR A 79 -3.46 -0.42 2.16
CA TYR A 79 -2.23 -0.57 1.38
C TYR A 79 -1.13 -1.24 2.19
N ASN A 80 -0.15 -1.78 1.45
CA ASN A 80 1.12 -2.25 1.97
C ASN A 80 2.25 -1.81 1.02
N TYR A 81 3.48 -1.72 1.54
CA TYR A 81 4.65 -1.68 0.68
C TYR A 81 4.98 -3.10 0.20
N PHE A 82 5.21 -3.27 -1.08
CA PHE A 82 5.21 -4.57 -1.77
C PHE A 82 6.31 -5.55 -1.37
N SER A 83 7.44 -5.06 -0.84
CA SER A 83 8.63 -5.90 -0.59
C SER A 83 9.42 -5.43 0.62
N GLU A 84 9.52 -6.31 1.63
CA GLU A 84 10.38 -6.07 2.80
C GLU A 84 11.84 -5.84 2.39
N GLN A 85 12.36 -6.67 1.46
CA GLN A 85 13.72 -6.53 0.99
C GLN A 85 13.99 -5.16 0.34
N SER A 86 13.07 -4.66 -0.48
CA SER A 86 13.18 -3.35 -1.10
C SER A 86 13.10 -2.23 -0.06
N TYR A 87 12.18 -2.36 0.90
CA TYR A 87 12.00 -1.39 1.97
C TYR A 87 13.24 -1.22 2.82
N LEU A 88 13.81 -2.33 3.30
CA LEU A 88 15.01 -2.35 4.13
C LEU A 88 16.28 -1.89 3.39
N LYS A 89 16.26 -1.89 2.05
CA LYS A 89 17.29 -1.26 1.20
C LYS A 89 17.10 0.25 1.02
N GLY A 90 16.13 0.86 1.74
CA GLY A 90 15.88 2.29 1.68
C GLY A 90 15.32 2.78 0.34
N ARG A 91 14.45 2.01 -0.31
CA ARG A 91 13.87 2.36 -1.61
C ARG A 91 12.44 2.92 -1.51
N ALA A 92 12.01 3.26 -0.30
CA ALA A 92 10.70 3.82 0.00
C ALA A 92 10.75 5.29 0.47
N PHE A 93 11.87 5.98 0.29
CA PHE A 93 11.96 7.40 0.59
C PHE A 93 11.21 8.23 -0.45
N VAL A 94 10.53 9.27 0.00
CA VAL A 94 9.63 10.07 -0.81
C VAL A 94 9.75 11.55 -0.45
N ASN A 95 9.39 12.44 -1.36
CA ASN A 95 9.14 13.85 -1.05
C ASN A 95 7.93 13.96 -0.11
N SER A 96 8.02 14.77 0.96
CA SER A 96 6.97 14.88 1.98
C SER A 96 5.60 15.26 1.42
N GLU A 97 5.54 16.21 0.47
CA GLU A 97 4.27 16.61 -0.17
C GLU A 97 3.71 15.46 -1.05
N VAL A 98 4.56 14.66 -1.68
CA VAL A 98 4.13 13.49 -2.45
C VAL A 98 3.65 12.39 -1.51
N LYS A 99 4.28 12.19 -0.34
CA LYS A 99 3.76 11.28 0.71
C LYS A 99 2.32 11.63 1.07
N ASP A 100 2.05 12.91 1.30
CA ASP A 100 0.70 13.37 1.67
C ASP A 100 -0.30 13.10 0.53
N ILE A 101 0.08 13.35 -0.73
CA ILE A 101 -0.74 13.00 -1.90
C ILE A 101 -1.08 11.52 -1.93
N LEU A 102 -0.10 10.65 -1.68
CA LEU A 102 -0.31 9.20 -1.68
C LEU A 102 -1.27 8.79 -0.56
N LEU A 103 -1.08 9.29 0.66
CA LEU A 103 -1.92 8.98 1.81
C LEU A 103 -3.36 9.48 1.63
N ASP A 104 -3.56 10.69 1.11
CA ASP A 104 -4.88 11.25 0.80
C ASP A 104 -5.62 10.42 -0.26
N ALA A 105 -4.90 10.00 -1.32
CA ALA A 105 -5.45 9.15 -2.35
C ALA A 105 -5.89 7.80 -1.80
N LEU A 106 -5.01 7.14 -1.04
CA LEU A 106 -5.27 5.83 -0.43
C LEU A 106 -6.45 5.90 0.55
N ALA A 107 -6.51 6.93 1.42
CA ALA A 107 -7.65 7.13 2.31
C ALA A 107 -8.98 7.30 1.54
N SER A 108 -8.97 8.03 0.41
CA SER A 108 -10.16 8.17 -0.42
C SER A 108 -10.59 6.84 -1.07
N LEU A 109 -9.63 5.98 -1.39
CA LEU A 109 -9.88 4.68 -2.02
C LEU A 109 -10.55 3.66 -1.09
N GLU A 110 -10.45 3.81 0.23
CA GLU A 110 -11.16 2.95 1.19
C GLU A 110 -12.68 2.91 0.92
N ASN A 111 -13.25 4.05 0.52
CA ASN A 111 -14.67 4.15 0.19
C ASN A 111 -14.98 3.85 -1.28
N ILE A 112 -14.03 4.09 -2.19
CA ILE A 112 -14.23 3.95 -3.64
C ILE A 112 -14.05 2.50 -4.10
N VAL A 113 -13.10 1.79 -3.48
CA VAL A 113 -12.78 0.39 -3.77
C VAL A 113 -12.65 -0.38 -2.45
N PRO A 114 -13.76 -0.60 -1.73
CA PRO A 114 -13.74 -1.31 -0.47
C PRO A 114 -13.16 -2.73 -0.66
N ASN A 115 -12.43 -3.19 0.32
CA ASN A 115 -11.75 -4.50 0.33
C ASN A 115 -10.57 -4.66 -0.65
N GLN A 116 -10.15 -3.58 -1.36
CA GLN A 116 -8.93 -3.61 -2.15
C GLN A 116 -7.74 -3.23 -1.27
N GLN A 117 -6.69 -4.06 -1.27
CA GLN A 117 -5.36 -3.70 -0.77
C GLN A 117 -4.51 -3.26 -1.96
N PHE A 118 -3.96 -2.06 -1.88
CA PHE A 118 -3.04 -1.53 -2.88
C PHE A 118 -1.59 -1.82 -2.47
N GLN A 119 -0.72 -2.01 -3.44
CA GLN A 119 0.70 -2.26 -3.18
C GLN A 119 1.52 -1.08 -3.72
N ILE A 120 2.15 -0.34 -2.80
CA ILE A 120 3.11 0.70 -3.17
C ILE A 120 4.45 0.02 -3.42
N MET A 121 5.02 0.29 -4.58
CA MET A 121 6.31 -0.28 -4.96
C MET A 121 7.45 0.73 -4.72
N GLU A 122 8.46 0.76 -5.60
CA GLU A 122 9.64 1.56 -5.34
C GLU A 122 9.42 3.06 -5.58
N ILE A 123 10.10 3.89 -4.79
CA ILE A 123 9.97 5.34 -4.82
C ILE A 123 11.33 6.01 -5.07
N ALA A 124 12.19 6.11 -4.06
CA ALA A 124 13.53 6.69 -4.19
C ALA A 124 14.43 6.25 -3.03
N HIS A 125 15.73 6.57 -3.13
CA HIS A 125 16.64 6.58 -2.00
C HIS A 125 16.51 7.87 -1.16
N GLU A 126 17.00 7.84 0.08
CA GLU A 126 16.93 8.95 1.04
C GLU A 126 17.46 10.28 0.47
N HIS A 127 18.56 10.22 -0.27
CA HIS A 127 19.18 11.41 -0.88
C HIS A 127 18.86 11.56 -2.37
N GLY A 128 17.95 10.73 -2.89
CA GLY A 128 17.72 10.63 -4.33
C GLY A 128 18.87 9.98 -5.06
N GLY A 129 19.10 10.37 -6.32
CA GLY A 129 20.11 9.76 -7.18
C GLY A 129 19.65 8.43 -7.78
N GLU A 130 20.56 7.70 -8.40
CA GLU A 130 20.25 6.49 -9.15
C GLU A 130 19.60 5.41 -8.29
N LEU A 131 18.50 4.86 -8.80
CA LEU A 131 17.77 3.74 -8.20
C LEU A 131 17.79 2.55 -9.18
N TRP A 132 18.91 1.88 -9.29
CA TRP A 132 19.04 0.75 -10.23
C TRP A 132 17.99 -0.35 -9.94
N PRO A 133 17.31 -0.91 -10.98
CA PRO A 133 17.48 -0.71 -12.43
C PRO A 133 16.66 0.44 -13.03
N HIS A 134 15.95 1.23 -12.24
CA HIS A 134 15.10 2.32 -12.71
C HIS A 134 15.96 3.48 -13.25
N ARG A 135 15.47 4.08 -14.35
CA ARG A 135 16.09 5.29 -14.92
C ARG A 135 15.58 6.58 -14.31
N THR A 136 14.46 6.50 -13.62
CA THR A 136 13.78 7.60 -12.93
C THR A 136 13.88 7.39 -11.42
N HIS A 137 12.97 7.94 -10.62
CA HIS A 137 12.96 7.79 -9.15
C HIS A 137 14.06 8.57 -8.40
N GLN A 138 14.77 9.50 -9.07
CA GLN A 138 15.97 10.10 -8.49
C GLN A 138 15.71 11.32 -7.62
N LYS A 139 14.46 11.75 -7.41
CA LYS A 139 14.15 12.93 -6.59
C LYS A 139 12.91 12.76 -5.69
N GLY A 140 12.43 11.52 -5.48
CA GLY A 140 11.32 11.21 -4.60
C GLY A 140 9.93 11.69 -5.07
N THR A 141 9.78 11.96 -6.37
CA THR A 141 8.50 12.37 -6.99
C THR A 141 8.01 11.39 -8.05
N SER A 142 8.65 10.23 -8.14
CA SER A 142 8.25 9.10 -8.96
C SER A 142 7.88 7.94 -8.06
N VAL A 143 6.80 7.24 -8.37
CA VAL A 143 6.28 6.13 -7.57
C VAL A 143 5.78 5.04 -8.50
N ASP A 144 6.15 3.81 -8.20
CA ASP A 144 5.61 2.62 -8.85
C ASP A 144 4.48 2.03 -8.01
N PHE A 145 3.43 1.56 -8.66
CA PHE A 145 2.24 0.95 -8.06
C PHE A 145 1.98 -0.39 -8.72
N MET A 146 1.89 -1.43 -7.92
CA MET A 146 1.51 -2.75 -8.42
C MET A 146 0.09 -2.70 -8.98
N LEU A 147 -0.13 -3.31 -10.14
CA LEU A 147 -1.46 -3.40 -10.71
C LEU A 147 -2.38 -4.27 -9.83
N PRO A 148 -3.53 -3.74 -9.38
CA PRO A 148 -4.55 -4.54 -8.71
C PRO A 148 -4.98 -5.72 -9.56
N LYS A 149 -5.21 -6.85 -8.93
CA LYS A 149 -5.52 -8.11 -9.61
C LYS A 149 -6.92 -8.61 -9.29
N MET A 150 -7.44 -9.42 -10.18
CA MET A 150 -8.71 -10.11 -10.00
C MET A 150 -8.67 -11.50 -10.62
N LYS A 151 -9.45 -12.40 -10.03
CA LYS A 151 -9.74 -13.74 -10.56
C LYS A 151 -11.24 -13.98 -10.44
N GLU A 152 -11.89 -14.44 -11.51
CA GLU A 152 -13.34 -14.75 -11.52
C GLU A 152 -14.23 -13.62 -10.97
N GLY A 153 -13.89 -12.38 -11.28
CA GLY A 153 -14.65 -11.20 -10.84
C GLY A 153 -14.39 -10.75 -9.39
N LYS A 154 -13.54 -11.44 -8.64
CA LYS A 154 -13.16 -11.10 -7.27
C LYS A 154 -11.73 -10.57 -7.21
N VAL A 155 -11.43 -9.74 -6.21
CA VAL A 155 -10.05 -9.30 -5.93
C VAL A 155 -9.18 -10.51 -5.65
N ASP A 156 -7.97 -10.51 -6.20
CA ASP A 156 -6.97 -11.58 -6.02
C ASP A 156 -5.64 -11.00 -5.54
N TYR A 157 -5.04 -11.62 -4.54
CA TYR A 157 -3.77 -11.24 -3.93
C TYR A 157 -2.70 -12.34 -4.05
N SER A 158 -2.98 -13.42 -4.76
CA SER A 158 -2.10 -14.61 -4.81
C SER A 158 -0.69 -14.30 -5.33
N LEU A 159 -0.56 -13.28 -6.19
CA LEU A 159 0.71 -12.85 -6.75
C LEU A 159 1.38 -11.70 -5.96
N ASP A 160 0.68 -11.04 -5.04
CA ASP A 160 1.19 -9.88 -4.30
C ASP A 160 2.33 -10.24 -3.34
N GLN A 161 2.34 -11.48 -2.84
CA GLN A 161 3.35 -11.98 -1.89
C GLN A 161 4.74 -12.24 -2.51
N LYS A 162 4.89 -12.04 -3.82
CA LYS A 162 6.17 -12.30 -4.51
C LYS A 162 7.26 -11.28 -4.19
N GLY A 163 6.92 -10.18 -3.51
CA GLY A 163 7.87 -9.11 -3.17
C GLY A 163 8.61 -8.63 -4.42
N ILE A 164 9.95 -8.50 -4.34
CA ILE A 164 10.75 -8.02 -5.48
C ILE A 164 10.66 -8.92 -6.73
N SER A 165 10.31 -10.19 -6.56
CA SER A 165 10.11 -11.10 -7.69
C SER A 165 8.85 -10.77 -8.50
N HIS A 166 7.99 -9.86 -8.02
CA HIS A 166 6.84 -9.39 -8.77
C HIS A 166 7.25 -8.72 -10.10
N TYR A 167 8.38 -8.02 -10.15
CA TYR A 167 8.93 -7.42 -11.37
C TYR A 167 9.31 -8.43 -12.48
N PHE A 168 9.29 -9.72 -12.20
CA PHE A 168 9.53 -10.78 -13.19
C PHE A 168 8.24 -11.46 -13.66
N LEU A 169 7.09 -11.00 -13.18
CA LEU A 169 5.80 -11.43 -13.71
C LEU A 169 5.59 -10.78 -15.07
N ASN A 170 4.99 -11.52 -15.99
CA ASN A 170 4.62 -11.01 -17.29
C ASN A 170 3.11 -11.14 -17.48
N THR A 171 2.55 -10.24 -18.26
CA THR A 171 1.16 -10.33 -18.70
C THR A 171 1.07 -10.38 -20.22
N ASN A 172 0.07 -11.10 -20.72
CA ASN A 172 -0.30 -10.97 -22.12
C ASN A 172 -0.96 -9.61 -22.40
N ASN A 173 -1.25 -9.33 -23.67
CA ASN A 173 -1.85 -8.04 -24.09
C ASN A 173 -3.29 -7.81 -23.58
N ASN A 174 -3.92 -8.80 -22.95
CA ASN A 174 -5.23 -8.68 -22.29
C ASN A 174 -5.10 -8.55 -20.77
N GLY A 175 -3.88 -8.40 -20.25
CA GLY A 175 -3.59 -8.25 -18.83
C GLY A 175 -3.77 -9.52 -18.00
N VAL A 176 -3.74 -10.70 -18.61
CA VAL A 176 -3.72 -11.98 -17.90
C VAL A 176 -2.27 -12.33 -17.59
N TYR A 177 -1.98 -12.62 -16.32
CA TYR A 177 -0.65 -13.01 -15.87
C TYR A 177 -0.28 -14.40 -16.39
N ASP A 178 0.90 -14.50 -16.97
CA ASP A 178 1.48 -15.78 -17.38
C ASP A 178 1.68 -16.68 -16.15
N ASP A 179 1.65 -17.99 -16.35
CA ASP A 179 1.81 -18.99 -15.29
C ASP A 179 0.84 -18.82 -14.09
N SER A 180 -0.28 -18.13 -14.29
CA SER A 180 -1.34 -17.98 -13.32
C SER A 180 -2.63 -18.65 -13.79
N ASP A 181 -3.39 -19.22 -12.87
CA ASP A 181 -4.69 -19.82 -13.17
C ASP A 181 -5.77 -18.75 -13.35
N GLY A 182 -5.66 -17.97 -14.45
CA GLY A 182 -6.63 -16.95 -14.83
C GLY A 182 -6.63 -15.67 -14.00
N VAL A 183 -5.55 -15.40 -13.24
CA VAL A 183 -5.36 -14.10 -12.57
C VAL A 183 -5.10 -13.03 -13.63
N LYS A 184 -5.78 -11.92 -13.54
CA LYS A 184 -5.66 -10.79 -14.48
C LYS A 184 -5.68 -9.43 -13.79
N ILE A 185 -5.24 -8.42 -14.49
CA ILE A 185 -5.27 -7.04 -14.04
C ILE A 185 -6.73 -6.59 -13.83
N ASN A 186 -6.99 -5.93 -12.70
CA ASN A 186 -8.24 -5.23 -12.43
C ASN A 186 -8.14 -3.79 -12.95
N PHE A 187 -8.35 -3.61 -14.24
CA PHE A 187 -8.25 -2.29 -14.90
C PHE A 187 -9.20 -1.24 -14.33
N GLU A 188 -10.37 -1.62 -13.83
CA GLU A 188 -11.29 -0.66 -13.20
C GLU A 188 -10.72 -0.14 -11.86
N SER A 189 -10.15 -1.02 -11.01
CA SER A 189 -9.47 -0.61 -9.78
C SER A 189 -8.22 0.22 -10.09
N THR A 190 -7.42 -0.16 -11.09
CA THR A 190 -6.26 0.64 -11.55
C THR A 190 -6.69 2.05 -11.98
N ALA A 191 -7.76 2.15 -12.77
CA ALA A 191 -8.27 3.45 -13.20
C ALA A 191 -8.77 4.31 -12.03
N LYS A 192 -9.45 3.71 -11.05
CA LYS A 192 -9.89 4.40 -9.82
C LYS A 192 -8.71 4.88 -9.00
N GLU A 193 -7.66 4.08 -8.88
CA GLU A 193 -6.42 4.44 -8.17
C GLU A 193 -5.76 5.67 -8.81
N ILE A 194 -5.56 5.67 -10.13
CA ILE A 194 -4.99 6.83 -10.85
C ILE A 194 -5.89 8.07 -10.73
N LEU A 195 -7.22 7.93 -10.75
CA LEU A 195 -8.16 9.04 -10.53
C LEU A 195 -8.03 9.63 -9.12
N ALA A 196 -7.91 8.78 -8.09
CA ALA A 196 -7.73 9.22 -6.71
C ALA A 196 -6.39 9.94 -6.54
N LEU A 197 -5.29 9.39 -7.07
CA LEU A 197 -3.96 10.01 -7.08
C LEU A 197 -3.98 11.36 -7.78
N ASN A 198 -4.63 11.47 -8.94
CA ASN A 198 -4.76 12.75 -9.65
C ASN A 198 -5.57 13.78 -8.86
N LYS A 199 -6.67 13.37 -8.23
CA LYS A 199 -7.48 14.25 -7.38
C LYS A 199 -6.68 14.76 -6.19
N ALA A 200 -6.00 13.88 -5.46
CA ALA A 200 -5.16 14.24 -4.33
C ALA A 200 -3.99 15.16 -4.75
N ALA A 201 -3.33 14.86 -5.87
CA ALA A 201 -2.28 15.73 -6.41
C ALA A 201 -2.80 17.15 -6.68
N ILE A 202 -3.97 17.29 -7.32
CA ILE A 202 -4.58 18.60 -7.62
C ILE A 202 -4.89 19.38 -6.34
N LEU A 203 -5.44 18.73 -5.32
CA LEU A 203 -5.79 19.35 -4.04
C LEU A 203 -4.54 19.83 -3.28
N ASN A 204 -3.43 19.13 -3.42
CA ASN A 204 -2.14 19.47 -2.81
C ASN A 204 -1.25 20.40 -3.68
N GLY A 205 -1.79 21.00 -4.76
CA GLY A 205 -1.03 21.93 -5.62
C GLY A 205 -0.05 21.23 -6.59
N TRP A 206 -0.22 19.92 -6.80
CA TRP A 206 0.56 19.10 -7.71
C TRP A 206 -0.27 18.62 -8.90
N LYS A 207 0.36 17.93 -9.83
CA LYS A 207 -0.27 17.22 -10.93
C LYS A 207 0.46 15.92 -11.22
N ILE A 208 -0.24 14.98 -11.80
CA ILE A 208 0.40 13.85 -12.47
C ILE A 208 1.01 14.38 -13.78
N LYS A 209 2.33 14.32 -13.89
CA LYS A 209 3.08 14.72 -15.10
C LYS A 209 3.02 13.64 -16.16
N LYS A 210 3.18 12.39 -15.73
CA LYS A 210 3.28 11.24 -16.63
C LYS A 210 2.84 9.96 -15.90
N VAL A 211 2.16 9.10 -16.63
CA VAL A 211 1.90 7.71 -16.27
C VAL A 211 2.57 6.82 -17.32
N ILE A 212 3.26 5.77 -16.86
CA ILE A 212 3.76 4.69 -17.71
C ILE A 212 3.04 3.41 -17.31
N LEU A 213 2.45 2.76 -18.28
CA LEU A 213 1.87 1.43 -18.26
C LEU A 213 2.21 0.81 -19.61
N LYS A 214 2.38 -0.50 -19.70
CA LYS A 214 2.55 -1.19 -20.98
C LYS A 214 1.51 -0.72 -21.98
N ILE A 215 1.96 -0.28 -23.17
CA ILE A 215 1.12 0.43 -24.14
C ILE A 215 -0.08 -0.41 -24.57
N GLU A 216 0.11 -1.71 -24.72
CA GLU A 216 -0.92 -2.67 -25.15
C GLU A 216 -2.07 -2.78 -24.13
N LEU A 217 -1.83 -2.45 -22.86
CA LEU A 217 -2.83 -2.49 -21.79
C LEU A 217 -3.67 -1.21 -21.69
N LEU A 218 -3.26 -0.12 -22.35
CA LEU A 218 -3.94 1.17 -22.25
C LEU A 218 -5.37 1.13 -22.82
N ASP A 219 -5.61 0.38 -23.88
CA ASP A 219 -6.94 0.27 -24.46
C ASP A 219 -7.92 -0.39 -23.48
N ASP A 220 -7.50 -1.45 -22.78
CA ASP A 220 -8.33 -2.13 -21.80
C ASP A 220 -8.54 -1.27 -20.54
N LEU A 221 -7.52 -0.54 -20.10
CA LEU A 221 -7.68 0.46 -19.04
C LEU A 221 -8.75 1.49 -19.42
N PHE A 222 -8.69 2.08 -20.62
CA PHE A 222 -9.60 3.13 -21.06
C PHE A 222 -11.01 2.64 -21.49
N LYS A 223 -11.23 1.35 -21.69
CA LYS A 223 -12.56 0.75 -21.90
C LYS A 223 -13.39 0.73 -20.62
N THR A 224 -12.76 0.70 -19.43
CA THR A 224 -13.47 0.65 -18.15
C THR A 224 -14.26 1.94 -17.86
N PRO A 225 -15.30 1.92 -17.02
CA PRO A 225 -16.06 3.12 -16.64
C PRO A 225 -15.17 4.24 -16.07
N SER A 226 -14.23 3.90 -15.18
CA SER A 226 -13.29 4.87 -14.59
C SER A 226 -12.18 5.25 -15.58
N GLY A 227 -11.74 4.35 -16.43
CA GLY A 227 -10.78 4.62 -17.51
C GLY A 227 -11.30 5.61 -18.55
N LYS A 228 -12.59 5.57 -18.88
CA LYS A 228 -13.23 6.59 -19.72
C LYS A 228 -13.15 7.98 -19.12
N LYS A 229 -13.28 8.10 -17.79
CA LYS A 229 -13.08 9.37 -17.06
C LYS A 229 -11.62 9.80 -17.13
N LEU A 230 -10.67 8.88 -16.92
CA LEU A 230 -9.23 9.17 -17.06
C LEU A 230 -8.89 9.73 -18.44
N LYS A 231 -9.45 9.16 -19.48
CA LYS A 231 -9.20 9.61 -20.87
C LYS A 231 -9.64 11.04 -21.14
N GLN A 232 -10.60 11.55 -20.36
CA GLN A 232 -11.09 12.95 -20.44
C GLN A 232 -10.17 13.93 -19.70
N LEU A 233 -9.31 13.44 -18.81
CA LEU A 233 -8.36 14.28 -18.08
C LEU A 233 -7.11 14.54 -18.93
N LYS A 234 -6.46 15.68 -18.66
CA LYS A 234 -5.20 16.05 -19.32
C LYS A 234 -3.99 15.35 -18.72
N ILE A 235 -4.10 14.06 -18.36
CA ILE A 235 -2.99 13.25 -17.86
C ILE A 235 -2.26 12.66 -19.07
N TYR A 236 -0.94 12.82 -19.10
CA TYR A 236 -0.12 12.22 -20.14
C TYR A 236 0.18 10.76 -19.80
N PHE A 237 -0.37 9.84 -20.58
CA PHE A 237 0.04 8.43 -20.61
C PHE A 237 1.10 8.25 -21.69
N ALA A 238 2.22 7.62 -21.36
CA ALA A 238 3.31 7.39 -22.30
C ALA A 238 2.85 6.53 -23.48
N LYS A 239 3.04 7.03 -24.70
CA LYS A 239 2.63 6.37 -25.96
C LYS A 239 3.79 5.87 -26.80
N SER A 240 5.00 6.18 -26.41
CA SER A 240 6.24 5.76 -27.09
C SER A 240 7.26 5.37 -26.03
N LEU A 241 7.51 4.09 -25.92
CA LEU A 241 8.45 3.49 -25.00
C LEU A 241 9.46 2.64 -25.79
N THR A 242 10.69 2.51 -25.26
CA THR A 242 11.58 1.47 -25.79
C THR A 242 10.98 0.10 -25.47
N LYS A 243 11.28 -0.92 -26.28
CA LYS A 243 10.80 -2.28 -26.06
C LYS A 243 11.01 -2.72 -24.60
N LYS A 244 12.22 -2.58 -24.08
CA LYS A 244 12.56 -2.94 -22.70
C LYS A 244 11.70 -2.20 -21.66
N VAL A 245 11.50 -0.89 -21.81
CA VAL A 245 10.69 -0.09 -20.88
C VAL A 245 9.21 -0.49 -20.96
N ASN A 246 8.72 -0.80 -22.15
CA ASN A 246 7.33 -1.26 -22.33
C ASN A 246 7.09 -2.62 -21.65
N GLU A 247 8.02 -3.57 -21.85
CA GLU A 247 7.91 -4.92 -21.32
C GLU A 247 7.92 -4.96 -19.79
N VAL A 248 8.73 -4.13 -19.13
CA VAL A 248 8.80 -4.11 -17.65
C VAL A 248 7.71 -3.29 -16.96
N HIS A 249 6.71 -2.77 -17.70
CA HIS A 249 5.57 -2.05 -17.14
C HIS A 249 4.25 -2.78 -17.41
N ASP A 250 4.27 -4.09 -17.34
CA ASP A 250 3.09 -4.92 -17.53
C ASP A 250 2.54 -5.53 -16.24
N ASP A 251 3.29 -5.40 -15.15
CA ASP A 251 2.93 -5.85 -13.79
C ASP A 251 2.67 -4.68 -12.81
N HIS A 252 3.09 -3.47 -13.19
CA HIS A 252 2.93 -2.24 -12.41
C HIS A 252 2.73 -1.03 -13.32
N PHE A 253 2.28 0.08 -12.75
CA PHE A 253 2.30 1.37 -13.43
C PHE A 253 3.18 2.36 -12.65
N HIS A 254 3.85 3.22 -13.40
CA HIS A 254 4.72 4.27 -12.88
C HIS A 254 4.05 5.64 -12.98
N ILE A 255 4.16 6.47 -11.94
CA ILE A 255 3.72 7.87 -11.98
C ILE A 255 4.88 8.81 -11.64
N ASP A 256 5.04 9.87 -12.46
CA ASP A 256 5.80 11.06 -12.10
C ASP A 256 4.85 12.16 -11.64
N PHE A 257 5.09 12.70 -10.44
CA PHE A 257 4.41 13.90 -9.93
C PHE A 257 5.24 15.15 -10.19
N GLU A 258 4.56 16.28 -10.43
CA GLU A 258 5.16 17.60 -10.65
C GLU A 258 4.35 18.68 -9.94
N LYS A 259 5.05 19.59 -9.25
CA LYS A 259 4.42 20.75 -8.61
C LYS A 259 3.88 21.70 -9.69
N LYS A 260 2.68 22.27 -9.48
CA LYS A 260 2.07 23.24 -10.40
C LYS A 260 2.77 24.58 -10.36
#